data_87de00b3c5a950c1cf70360df1ba07a3
#
_entry.id   87de00b3c5a950c1cf70360df1ba07a3
#
_cell.length_a   1.000
_cell.length_b   1.000
_cell.length_c   1.000
_cell.angle_alpha   90.00
_cell.angle_beta   90.00
_cell.angle_gamma   90.00
#
_symmetry.space_group_name_H-M   'P 1'
#
loop_
_entity.id
_entity.type
_entity.pdbx_description
1 polymer ?
#
loop_
_entity_poly.entity_id
_entity_poly.type
_entity_poly.pdbx_seq_one_letter_code
_entity_poly.pdbx_strand_id
1 'polypeptide(L)'
;MTGMTPEGLKTLNLELEDGGRLPDPNSAQLELVYGNTVITNFYEKTSGRGYWDSGELPDIDLQTDSVFLILDQDGYYQSQSAASDIGGSAGESGEGGTASAKTPPKKHVVSASGVLKGGPDTYTVNSYMTFCDINKLRTYLEKEFRGRAIPGQPTTKSGKPYNKFVYSSAKVQADDMENVEAVSDAIRAMGYNVSSNIEYIDSMKKQFAMVQAVLGGIGAVSLFVAAIGIANTMMMSIYERTKEIGVMKVIGCSLGNIRQMFLLEAAFIGLGGGVIGNVLSFLMSAAINALVKGKEMGMTTGQISYIPLWLVLVSLGFAMLVGTAAGYFPARRAMKLSRLRRSEMNDNRKQAAVRNK
;
A
#
# COMPACT_ATOMS: atom_id res chain seq x y z
N MET A 1 -18.82 -17.53 1.00
CA MET A 1 -18.21 -18.37 2.06
C MET A 1 -17.00 -19.08 1.48
N THR A 2 -15.89 -19.09 2.21
CA THR A 2 -14.61 -19.67 1.75
C THR A 2 -14.16 -20.72 2.76
N GLY A 3 -14.10 -21.99 2.31
CA GLY A 3 -13.53 -23.09 3.10
C GLY A 3 -12.02 -23.13 2.89
N MET A 4 -11.27 -23.14 3.98
CA MET A 4 -9.80 -23.23 3.97
C MET A 4 -9.30 -24.30 4.94
N THR A 5 -8.08 -24.78 4.71
CA THR A 5 -7.45 -25.67 5.67
C THR A 5 -7.10 -24.90 6.96
N PRO A 6 -6.98 -25.57 8.11
CA PRO A 6 -6.60 -24.91 9.36
C PRO A 6 -5.28 -24.14 9.28
N GLU A 7 -4.31 -24.68 8.56
CA GLU A 7 -3.02 -24.02 8.28
C GLU A 7 -3.24 -22.76 7.42
N GLY A 8 -4.06 -22.86 6.38
CA GLY A 8 -4.39 -21.73 5.52
C GLY A 8 -5.10 -20.60 6.27
N LEU A 9 -5.99 -20.94 7.21
CA LEU A 9 -6.64 -19.92 8.07
C LEU A 9 -5.65 -19.20 8.98
N LYS A 10 -4.66 -19.89 9.52
CA LYS A 10 -3.59 -19.28 10.34
C LYS A 10 -2.73 -18.32 9.53
N THR A 11 -2.43 -18.62 8.26
CA THR A 11 -1.61 -17.76 7.40
C THR A 11 -2.30 -16.46 6.99
N LEU A 12 -3.63 -16.37 7.14
CA LEU A 12 -4.38 -15.13 6.87
C LEU A 12 -4.17 -14.05 7.93
N ASN A 13 -3.60 -14.38 9.10
CA ASN A 13 -3.40 -13.45 10.22
C ASN A 13 -4.66 -12.62 10.51
N LEU A 14 -5.81 -13.29 10.64
CA LEU A 14 -7.10 -12.64 10.87
C LEU A 14 -7.12 -12.03 12.28
N GLU A 15 -7.27 -10.72 12.35
CA GLU A 15 -7.50 -10.03 13.63
C GLU A 15 -8.98 -10.19 14.00
N LEU A 16 -9.25 -10.91 15.08
CA LEU A 16 -10.59 -11.19 15.56
C LEU A 16 -10.96 -10.23 16.70
N GLU A 17 -12.26 -10.02 16.89
CA GLU A 17 -12.81 -9.34 18.07
C GLU A 17 -12.56 -10.14 19.34
N ASP A 18 -12.70 -9.49 20.50
CA ASP A 18 -12.44 -10.09 21.80
C ASP A 18 -13.30 -11.33 22.02
N GLY A 19 -12.65 -12.44 22.39
CA GLY A 19 -13.31 -13.73 22.54
C GLY A 19 -13.40 -14.58 21.27
N GLY A 20 -13.10 -13.99 20.09
CA GLY A 20 -13.09 -14.72 18.83
C GLY A 20 -11.92 -15.69 18.70
N ARG A 21 -12.15 -16.81 18.03
CA ARG A 21 -11.14 -17.80 17.68
C ARG A 21 -11.30 -18.32 16.25
N LEU A 22 -10.29 -18.93 15.72
CA LEU A 22 -10.41 -19.62 14.42
C LEU A 22 -11.29 -20.87 14.57
N PRO A 23 -11.94 -21.32 13.47
CA PRO A 23 -12.77 -22.52 13.47
C PRO A 23 -12.00 -23.74 13.93
N ASP A 24 -12.58 -24.54 14.83
CA ASP A 24 -12.02 -25.80 15.29
C ASP A 24 -12.41 -26.92 14.31
N PRO A 25 -11.43 -27.59 13.68
CA PRO A 25 -11.70 -28.74 12.80
C PRO A 25 -12.45 -29.88 13.49
N ASN A 26 -12.32 -30.00 14.82
CA ASN A 26 -12.93 -31.07 15.60
C ASN A 26 -14.27 -30.69 16.23
N SER A 27 -14.77 -29.47 16.01
CA SER A 27 -16.04 -29.04 16.60
C SER A 27 -17.21 -29.91 16.11
N ALA A 28 -18.29 -30.02 16.90
CA ALA A 28 -19.47 -30.81 16.50
C ALA A 28 -20.22 -30.18 15.32
N GLN A 29 -20.23 -28.84 15.24
CA GLN A 29 -20.92 -28.06 14.21
C GLN A 29 -19.94 -27.37 13.27
N LEU A 30 -20.44 -26.90 12.14
CA LEU A 30 -19.69 -26.03 11.25
C LEU A 30 -19.54 -24.66 11.92
N GLU A 31 -18.30 -24.26 12.18
CA GLU A 31 -17.96 -22.96 12.75
C GLU A 31 -17.57 -21.99 11.66
N LEU A 32 -18.00 -20.73 11.81
CA LEU A 32 -17.76 -19.66 10.85
C LEU A 32 -17.03 -18.50 11.52
N VAL A 33 -16.06 -17.93 10.80
CA VAL A 33 -15.51 -16.61 11.10
C VAL A 33 -16.10 -15.64 10.10
N TYR A 34 -16.76 -14.62 10.59
CA TYR A 34 -17.38 -13.59 9.75
C TYR A 34 -16.45 -12.40 9.55
N GLY A 35 -16.42 -11.88 8.33
CA GLY A 35 -15.84 -10.56 8.08
C GLY A 35 -16.67 -9.47 8.76
N ASN A 36 -16.00 -8.39 9.16
CA ASN A 36 -16.64 -7.29 9.91
C ASN A 36 -17.78 -6.58 9.16
N THR A 37 -17.78 -6.63 7.81
CA THR A 37 -18.85 -6.03 7.00
C THR A 37 -19.93 -7.05 6.59
N VAL A 38 -19.80 -8.33 6.95
CA VAL A 38 -20.83 -9.34 6.60
C VAL A 38 -22.18 -9.00 7.21
N ILE A 39 -22.21 -8.38 8.40
CA ILE A 39 -23.43 -7.95 9.07
C ILE A 39 -24.25 -6.99 8.20
N THR A 40 -23.63 -6.17 7.35
CA THR A 40 -24.33 -5.23 6.48
C THR A 40 -25.15 -5.89 5.36
N ASN A 41 -24.94 -7.19 5.13
CA ASN A 41 -25.67 -7.97 4.13
C ASN A 41 -26.96 -8.60 4.70
N PHE A 42 -27.20 -8.49 6.00
CA PHE A 42 -28.45 -8.93 6.61
C PHE A 42 -29.52 -7.87 6.43
N TYR A 43 -30.73 -8.30 6.19
CA TYR A 43 -31.90 -7.44 6.06
C TYR A 43 -33.09 -8.03 6.81
N GLU A 44 -33.96 -7.16 7.28
CA GLU A 44 -35.18 -7.57 7.96
C GLU A 44 -36.16 -8.17 6.95
N LYS A 45 -36.59 -9.40 7.20
CA LYS A 45 -37.46 -10.14 6.28
C LYS A 45 -38.80 -9.46 6.05
N THR A 46 -39.33 -8.75 7.05
CA THR A 46 -40.67 -8.15 7.04
C THR A 46 -40.70 -6.87 6.21
N SER A 47 -39.69 -5.99 6.41
CA SER A 47 -39.58 -4.69 5.72
C SER A 47 -38.73 -4.74 4.44
N GLY A 48 -37.88 -5.75 4.32
CA GLY A 48 -36.88 -5.85 3.25
C GLY A 48 -35.77 -4.82 3.37
N ARG A 49 -35.70 -4.09 4.48
CA ARG A 49 -34.67 -3.05 4.70
C ARG A 49 -33.42 -3.64 5.34
N GLY A 50 -32.28 -3.19 4.88
CA GLY A 50 -30.98 -3.53 5.43
C GLY A 50 -30.15 -2.28 5.71
N TYR A 51 -28.88 -2.49 6.05
CA TYR A 51 -27.94 -1.40 6.34
C TYR A 51 -27.85 -0.37 5.21
N TRP A 52 -27.85 -0.83 3.98
CA TRP A 52 -27.71 0.04 2.79
C TRP A 52 -28.92 0.93 2.52
N ASP A 53 -30.11 0.60 3.10
CA ASP A 53 -31.33 1.36 2.95
C ASP A 53 -31.58 2.30 4.12
N SER A 54 -31.18 1.88 5.33
CA SER A 54 -31.48 2.59 6.58
C SER A 54 -30.27 3.33 7.18
N GLY A 55 -29.05 2.89 6.85
CA GLY A 55 -27.82 3.33 7.51
C GLY A 55 -27.65 2.75 8.93
N GLU A 56 -28.58 1.90 9.38
CA GLU A 56 -28.56 1.28 10.72
C GLU A 56 -28.21 -0.20 10.58
N LEU A 57 -27.31 -0.69 11.46
CA LEU A 57 -26.99 -2.11 11.53
C LEU A 57 -28.20 -2.90 12.02
N PRO A 58 -28.41 -4.12 11.47
CA PRO A 58 -29.44 -5.01 12.02
C PRO A 58 -29.10 -5.39 13.47
N ASP A 59 -30.15 -5.53 14.29
CA ASP A 59 -30.02 -5.97 15.69
C ASP A 59 -29.74 -7.48 15.75
N ILE A 60 -28.53 -7.86 15.36
CA ILE A 60 -28.02 -9.23 15.31
C ILE A 60 -26.61 -9.23 15.83
N ASP A 61 -26.33 -10.09 16.81
CA ASP A 61 -24.97 -10.38 17.23
C ASP A 61 -24.48 -11.66 16.54
N LEU A 62 -23.59 -11.49 15.55
CA LEU A 62 -23.03 -12.61 14.80
C LEU A 62 -22.22 -13.58 15.65
N GLN A 63 -21.75 -13.19 16.87
CA GLN A 63 -21.00 -14.09 17.74
C GLN A 63 -21.91 -14.98 18.59
N THR A 64 -23.05 -14.47 19.01
CA THR A 64 -23.93 -15.16 19.98
C THR A 64 -25.19 -15.70 19.35
N ASP A 65 -25.69 -15.09 18.28
CA ASP A 65 -26.94 -15.49 17.66
C ASP A 65 -26.77 -16.71 16.76
N SER A 66 -27.81 -17.56 16.79
CA SER A 66 -27.84 -18.76 15.94
C SER A 66 -28.18 -18.41 14.50
N VAL A 67 -27.24 -18.66 13.58
CA VAL A 67 -27.42 -18.43 12.15
C VAL A 67 -27.73 -19.76 11.44
N PHE A 68 -28.66 -19.72 10.50
CA PHE A 68 -28.98 -20.86 9.66
C PHE A 68 -28.30 -20.73 8.29
N LEU A 69 -27.57 -21.76 7.91
CA LEU A 69 -26.93 -21.88 6.61
C LEU A 69 -27.77 -22.78 5.68
N ILE A 70 -28.10 -22.27 4.50
CA ILE A 70 -28.76 -23.03 3.44
C ILE A 70 -27.72 -23.26 2.34
N LEU A 71 -27.32 -24.51 2.15
CA LEU A 71 -26.29 -24.89 1.17
C LEU A 71 -26.87 -25.07 -0.25
N ASP A 72 -28.12 -25.54 -0.35
CA ASP A 72 -28.83 -25.70 -1.63
C ASP A 72 -29.66 -24.43 -1.91
N GLN A 73 -29.02 -23.39 -2.39
CA GLN A 73 -29.64 -22.10 -2.67
C GLN A 73 -30.67 -22.20 -3.80
N ASP A 74 -30.37 -22.94 -4.85
CA ASP A 74 -31.26 -23.13 -5.99
C ASP A 74 -32.56 -23.86 -5.56
N GLY A 75 -32.40 -24.93 -4.77
CA GLY A 75 -33.52 -25.65 -4.19
C GLY A 75 -34.39 -24.78 -3.27
N TYR A 76 -33.75 -23.85 -2.52
CA TYR A 76 -34.48 -22.93 -1.67
C TYR A 76 -35.33 -21.94 -2.45
N TYR A 77 -34.79 -21.28 -3.46
CA TYR A 77 -35.54 -20.33 -4.28
C TYR A 77 -36.65 -21.03 -5.10
N GLN A 78 -36.39 -22.23 -5.63
CA GLN A 78 -37.41 -23.00 -6.30
C GLN A 78 -38.56 -23.44 -5.37
N SER A 79 -38.26 -23.74 -4.11
CA SER A 79 -39.29 -24.07 -3.12
C SER A 79 -40.14 -22.86 -2.70
N GLN A 80 -39.53 -21.66 -2.67
CA GLN A 80 -40.28 -20.42 -2.38
C GLN A 80 -41.17 -19.99 -3.55
N SER A 81 -40.71 -20.08 -4.80
CA SER A 81 -41.52 -19.73 -5.95
C SER A 81 -42.71 -20.72 -6.13
N ALA A 82 -42.52 -21.99 -5.87
CA ALA A 82 -43.61 -22.94 -5.85
C ALA A 82 -44.66 -22.70 -4.73
N ALA A 83 -44.22 -22.15 -3.60
CA ALA A 83 -45.14 -21.77 -2.50
C ALA A 83 -45.94 -20.50 -2.79
N SER A 84 -45.40 -19.56 -3.56
CA SER A 84 -46.10 -18.34 -3.98
C SER A 84 -47.12 -18.59 -5.09
N ASP A 85 -46.90 -19.57 -5.94
CA ASP A 85 -47.85 -19.98 -7.00
C ASP A 85 -49.12 -20.68 -6.45
N ILE A 86 -49.06 -21.29 -5.25
CA ILE A 86 -50.23 -21.93 -4.63
C ILE A 86 -51.21 -20.88 -4.03
N GLY A 87 -50.77 -19.62 -3.90
CA GLY A 87 -51.57 -18.50 -3.36
C GLY A 87 -52.33 -17.63 -4.37
N GLY A 88 -52.13 -17.85 -5.69
CA GLY A 88 -52.66 -17.01 -6.76
C GLY A 88 -53.55 -17.81 -7.71
N SER A 89 -54.89 -17.64 -7.60
CA SER A 89 -55.97 -17.77 -8.57
C SER A 89 -55.80 -18.83 -9.70
N ALA A 90 -56.69 -19.82 -9.68
CA ALA A 90 -56.94 -20.70 -10.77
C ALA A 90 -57.21 -19.98 -12.09
N GLY A 91 -56.25 -20.02 -12.99
CA GLY A 91 -56.36 -19.61 -14.41
C GLY A 91 -55.83 -20.78 -15.27
N GLU A 92 -56.75 -21.43 -15.96
CA GLU A 92 -56.56 -22.53 -16.92
C GLU A 92 -55.50 -22.21 -17.94
N SER A 93 -54.61 -23.13 -18.16
CA SER A 93 -54.25 -23.80 -19.43
C SER A 93 -52.73 -24.02 -19.56
N GLY A 94 -52.37 -25.28 -19.80
CA GLY A 94 -51.06 -25.64 -20.36
C GLY A 94 -50.42 -26.89 -19.77
N GLU A 95 -50.55 -27.95 -20.48
CA GLU A 95 -50.00 -29.31 -20.35
C GLU A 95 -48.64 -29.46 -19.65
N GLY A 96 -48.61 -30.43 -18.72
CA GLY A 96 -47.55 -31.42 -18.70
C GLY A 96 -46.24 -31.09 -18.03
N GLY A 97 -46.27 -30.86 -16.73
CA GLY A 97 -45.08 -30.97 -15.91
C GLY A 97 -45.50 -31.30 -14.49
N THR A 98 -45.49 -32.54 -14.06
CA THR A 98 -45.60 -32.95 -12.66
C THR A 98 -44.40 -32.32 -11.91
N ALA A 99 -44.58 -31.11 -11.43
CA ALA A 99 -43.69 -30.51 -10.44
C ALA A 99 -43.77 -31.37 -9.18
N SER A 100 -42.92 -32.41 -9.10
CA SER A 100 -42.68 -33.14 -7.88
C SER A 100 -42.34 -32.08 -6.81
N ALA A 101 -43.17 -31.98 -5.77
CA ALA A 101 -42.93 -31.08 -4.64
C ALA A 101 -41.54 -31.37 -4.08
N LYS A 102 -40.56 -30.58 -4.51
CA LYS A 102 -39.18 -30.73 -4.04
C LYS A 102 -39.18 -30.44 -2.56
N THR A 103 -38.71 -31.38 -1.78
CA THR A 103 -38.50 -31.18 -0.34
C THR A 103 -37.70 -29.92 -0.12
N PRO A 104 -38.16 -28.99 0.73
CA PRO A 104 -37.42 -27.76 0.98
C PRO A 104 -36.00 -28.08 1.50
N PRO A 105 -34.98 -27.36 1.08
CA PRO A 105 -33.60 -27.63 1.47
C PRO A 105 -33.40 -27.50 2.99
N LYS A 106 -32.48 -28.28 3.50
CA LYS A 106 -32.20 -28.32 4.94
C LYS A 106 -31.55 -27.03 5.39
N LYS A 107 -32.00 -26.57 6.55
CA LYS A 107 -31.36 -25.47 7.28
C LYS A 107 -30.34 -26.07 8.23
N HIS A 108 -29.08 -25.72 8.07
CA HIS A 108 -28.01 -26.14 8.97
C HIS A 108 -27.74 -25.05 9.99
N VAL A 109 -27.81 -25.38 11.28
CA VAL A 109 -27.40 -24.47 12.35
C VAL A 109 -25.87 -24.39 12.32
N VAL A 110 -25.34 -23.18 12.24
CA VAL A 110 -23.92 -22.89 12.29
C VAL A 110 -23.62 -22.01 13.48
N SER A 111 -22.47 -22.17 14.08
CA SER A 111 -22.00 -21.34 15.17
C SER A 111 -20.90 -20.39 14.67
N ALA A 112 -20.90 -19.16 15.18
CA ALA A 112 -19.76 -18.29 14.99
C ALA A 112 -18.61 -18.73 15.88
N SER A 113 -17.42 -18.71 15.35
CA SER A 113 -16.18 -18.82 16.13
C SER A 113 -15.49 -17.47 16.32
N GLY A 114 -15.83 -16.48 15.53
CA GLY A 114 -15.34 -15.12 15.66
C GLY A 114 -15.84 -14.19 14.58
N VAL A 115 -15.68 -12.90 14.81
CA VAL A 115 -15.89 -11.84 13.83
C VAL A 115 -14.59 -11.08 13.68
N LEU A 116 -14.27 -10.61 12.47
CA LEU A 116 -13.10 -9.79 12.23
C LEU A 116 -13.23 -8.45 12.94
N LYS A 117 -12.13 -8.00 13.53
CA LYS A 117 -12.05 -6.72 14.21
C LYS A 117 -12.26 -5.56 13.24
N GLY A 118 -13.11 -4.63 13.63
CA GLY A 118 -13.39 -3.41 12.86
C GLY A 118 -14.89 -3.18 12.70
N GLY A 119 -15.27 -1.91 12.52
CA GLY A 119 -16.67 -1.54 12.25
C GLY A 119 -17.06 -1.80 10.80
N PRO A 120 -18.34 -1.57 10.46
CA PRO A 120 -18.87 -1.77 9.10
C PRO A 120 -18.19 -0.88 8.05
N ASP A 121 -17.54 0.20 8.46
CA ASP A 121 -16.83 1.14 7.59
C ASP A 121 -15.33 0.80 7.43
N THR A 122 -14.86 -0.25 8.10
CA THR A 122 -13.45 -0.69 7.99
C THR A 122 -13.34 -1.75 6.91
N TYR A 123 -12.73 -1.39 5.78
CA TYR A 123 -12.61 -2.28 4.64
C TYR A 123 -11.22 -2.92 4.55
N THR A 124 -11.19 -4.24 4.57
CA THR A 124 -10.02 -5.07 4.28
C THR A 124 -10.39 -6.09 3.20
N VAL A 125 -9.40 -6.77 2.65
CA VAL A 125 -9.63 -7.85 1.65
C VAL A 125 -10.56 -8.95 2.20
N ASN A 126 -10.58 -9.14 3.51
CA ASN A 126 -11.33 -10.19 4.19
C ASN A 126 -12.68 -9.72 4.77
N SER A 127 -12.99 -8.41 4.71
CA SER A 127 -14.16 -7.81 5.36
C SER A 127 -15.50 -8.41 4.92
N TYR A 128 -15.62 -8.77 3.65
CA TYR A 128 -16.86 -9.35 3.07
C TYR A 128 -16.88 -10.87 3.06
N MET A 129 -15.84 -11.52 3.58
CA MET A 129 -15.68 -12.95 3.50
C MET A 129 -16.17 -13.63 4.77
N THR A 130 -16.65 -14.86 4.61
CA THR A 130 -16.93 -15.76 5.72
C THR A 130 -16.04 -16.98 5.57
N PHE A 131 -15.28 -17.32 6.61
CA PHE A 131 -14.31 -18.39 6.59
C PHE A 131 -14.78 -19.59 7.42
N CYS A 132 -14.45 -20.81 6.97
CA CYS A 132 -14.71 -22.03 7.71
C CYS A 132 -13.65 -23.10 7.41
N ASP A 133 -13.65 -24.19 8.18
CA ASP A 133 -12.83 -25.35 7.87
C ASP A 133 -13.36 -26.07 6.63
N ILE A 134 -12.48 -26.30 5.63
CA ILE A 134 -12.84 -26.87 4.34
C ILE A 134 -13.27 -28.35 4.45
N ASN A 135 -12.66 -29.13 5.35
CA ASN A 135 -12.98 -30.54 5.51
C ASN A 135 -14.37 -30.70 6.12
N LYS A 136 -14.68 -29.82 7.07
CA LYS A 136 -16.01 -29.77 7.68
C LYS A 136 -17.07 -29.35 6.67
N LEU A 137 -16.81 -28.26 5.94
CA LEU A 137 -17.71 -27.79 4.88
C LEU A 137 -17.96 -28.87 3.83
N ARG A 138 -16.90 -29.55 3.39
CA ARG A 138 -17.00 -30.67 2.46
C ARG A 138 -17.93 -31.77 2.97
N THR A 139 -17.82 -32.16 4.25
CA THR A 139 -18.69 -33.16 4.87
C THR A 139 -20.17 -32.73 4.84
N TYR A 140 -20.45 -31.45 5.10
CA TYR A 140 -21.81 -30.91 5.02
C TYR A 140 -22.34 -30.91 3.57
N LEU A 141 -21.52 -30.52 2.59
CA LEU A 141 -21.86 -30.51 1.19
C LEU A 141 -22.12 -31.94 0.64
N GLU A 142 -21.24 -32.90 0.96
CA GLU A 142 -21.39 -34.30 0.55
C GLU A 142 -22.67 -34.94 1.14
N LYS A 143 -23.04 -34.53 2.36
CA LYS A 143 -24.27 -34.99 3.01
C LYS A 143 -25.53 -34.37 2.40
N GLU A 144 -25.51 -33.09 2.08
CA GLU A 144 -26.65 -32.34 1.53
C GLU A 144 -26.91 -32.74 0.06
N PHE A 145 -25.85 -32.85 -0.74
CA PHE A 145 -25.93 -33.18 -2.16
C PHE A 145 -25.71 -34.66 -2.45
N ARG A 146 -26.04 -35.52 -1.49
CA ARG A 146 -25.87 -36.99 -1.70
C ARG A 146 -26.58 -37.48 -2.95
N GLY A 147 -25.80 -37.98 -3.95
CA GLY A 147 -26.31 -38.45 -5.23
C GLY A 147 -26.60 -37.33 -6.25
N ARG A 148 -26.38 -36.09 -5.90
CA ARG A 148 -26.50 -34.94 -6.81
C ARG A 148 -25.12 -34.25 -6.95
N ALA A 149 -24.94 -33.48 -8.03
CA ALA A 149 -23.76 -32.69 -8.18
C ALA A 149 -23.78 -31.54 -7.21
N ILE A 150 -22.67 -31.33 -6.50
CA ILE A 150 -22.47 -30.15 -5.64
C ILE A 150 -22.31 -28.94 -6.56
N PRO A 151 -23.02 -27.81 -6.31
CA PRO A 151 -22.85 -26.59 -7.11
C PRO A 151 -21.39 -26.17 -7.19
N GLY A 152 -20.91 -25.83 -8.40
CA GLY A 152 -19.52 -25.47 -8.64
C GLY A 152 -18.53 -26.63 -8.80
N GLN A 153 -18.94 -27.87 -8.54
CA GLN A 153 -18.12 -29.04 -8.82
C GLN A 153 -18.30 -29.54 -10.27
N PRO A 154 -17.22 -30.01 -10.92
CA PRO A 154 -17.32 -30.53 -12.27
C PRO A 154 -18.18 -31.78 -12.29
N THR A 155 -18.94 -31.92 -13.37
CA THR A 155 -19.80 -33.08 -13.63
C THR A 155 -19.33 -33.85 -14.88
N THR A 156 -19.68 -35.12 -14.92
CA THR A 156 -19.50 -35.94 -16.13
C THR A 156 -20.40 -35.43 -17.27
N LYS A 157 -20.15 -35.84 -18.51
CA LYS A 157 -21.01 -35.51 -19.67
C LYS A 157 -22.48 -35.89 -19.47
N SER A 158 -22.77 -36.83 -18.56
CA SER A 158 -24.13 -37.25 -18.18
C SER A 158 -24.70 -36.52 -16.96
N GLY A 159 -24.06 -35.46 -16.50
CA GLY A 159 -24.52 -34.68 -15.34
C GLY A 159 -24.28 -35.31 -13.95
N LYS A 160 -23.59 -36.47 -13.91
CA LYS A 160 -23.30 -37.14 -12.64
C LYS A 160 -22.07 -36.53 -11.96
N PRO A 161 -22.03 -36.46 -10.60
CA PRO A 161 -20.86 -35.97 -9.87
C PRO A 161 -19.64 -36.87 -10.07
N TYR A 162 -18.44 -36.28 -10.05
CA TYR A 162 -17.22 -37.07 -9.98
C TYR A 162 -17.03 -37.64 -8.56
N ASN A 163 -16.34 -38.80 -8.49
CA ASN A 163 -16.02 -39.41 -7.19
C ASN A 163 -14.98 -38.67 -6.36
N LYS A 164 -14.37 -37.61 -6.91
CA LYS A 164 -13.36 -36.82 -6.25
C LYS A 164 -13.84 -35.38 -6.12
N PHE A 165 -13.69 -34.82 -4.95
CA PHE A 165 -13.90 -33.39 -4.73
C PHE A 165 -12.76 -32.59 -5.37
N VAL A 166 -13.09 -31.56 -6.14
CA VAL A 166 -12.14 -30.72 -6.83
C VAL A 166 -12.10 -29.36 -6.12
N TYR A 167 -10.90 -28.93 -5.73
CA TYR A 167 -10.72 -27.61 -5.16
C TYR A 167 -10.69 -26.57 -6.28
N SER A 168 -11.36 -25.45 -6.05
CA SER A 168 -11.46 -24.36 -7.04
C SER A 168 -10.17 -23.58 -7.15
N SER A 169 -9.44 -23.46 -6.05
CA SER A 169 -8.15 -22.72 -6.00
C SER A 169 -7.27 -23.27 -4.89
N ALA A 170 -5.97 -23.10 -5.05
CA ALA A 170 -4.98 -23.34 -4.01
C ALA A 170 -4.23 -22.02 -3.75
N LYS A 171 -4.08 -21.65 -2.48
CA LYS A 171 -3.30 -20.49 -2.07
C LYS A 171 -1.89 -20.97 -1.72
N VAL A 172 -0.91 -20.47 -2.46
CA VAL A 172 0.50 -20.79 -2.25
C VAL A 172 1.17 -19.56 -1.63
N GLN A 173 1.86 -19.74 -0.54
CA GLN A 173 2.64 -18.69 0.10
C GLN A 173 4.12 -18.93 -0.18
N ALA A 174 4.78 -17.94 -0.77
CA ALA A 174 6.23 -17.94 -0.90
C ALA A 174 6.87 -17.41 0.39
N ASP A 175 8.08 -17.82 0.65
CA ASP A 175 8.92 -17.41 1.78
C ASP A 175 9.38 -15.95 1.65
N ASP A 176 9.67 -15.50 0.41
CA ASP A 176 10.07 -14.14 0.10
C ASP A 176 9.34 -13.64 -1.15
N MET A 177 9.16 -12.32 -1.23
CA MET A 177 8.54 -11.65 -2.36
C MET A 177 9.34 -11.83 -3.66
N GLU A 178 10.67 -11.93 -3.57
CA GLU A 178 11.54 -12.14 -4.72
C GLU A 178 11.35 -13.51 -5.35
N ASN A 179 10.92 -14.51 -4.58
CA ASN A 179 10.70 -15.87 -5.03
C ASN A 179 9.32 -16.10 -5.66
N VAL A 180 8.39 -15.16 -5.51
CA VAL A 180 6.99 -15.31 -5.99
C VAL A 180 6.93 -15.51 -7.51
N GLU A 181 7.78 -14.83 -8.28
CA GLU A 181 7.82 -14.98 -9.74
C GLU A 181 8.28 -16.39 -10.13
N ALA A 182 9.38 -16.87 -9.54
CA ALA A 182 9.90 -18.22 -9.81
C ALA A 182 8.90 -19.32 -9.42
N VAL A 183 8.22 -19.17 -8.28
CA VAL A 183 7.16 -20.10 -7.83
C VAL A 183 5.97 -20.05 -8.79
N SER A 184 5.56 -18.87 -9.23
CA SER A 184 4.46 -18.68 -10.16
C SER A 184 4.75 -19.36 -11.51
N ASP A 185 5.97 -19.24 -12.02
CA ASP A 185 6.38 -19.86 -13.27
C ASP A 185 6.45 -21.39 -13.15
N ALA A 186 6.93 -21.89 -12.02
CA ALA A 186 6.92 -23.34 -11.76
C ALA A 186 5.50 -23.91 -11.75
N ILE A 187 4.54 -23.20 -11.15
CA ILE A 187 3.12 -23.61 -11.12
C ILE A 187 2.50 -23.51 -12.52
N ARG A 188 2.81 -22.46 -13.30
CA ARG A 188 2.38 -22.35 -14.71
C ARG A 188 2.92 -23.48 -15.57
N ALA A 189 4.18 -23.90 -15.35
CA ALA A 189 4.77 -25.02 -16.04
C ALA A 189 4.08 -26.36 -15.73
N MET A 190 3.40 -26.50 -14.60
CA MET A 190 2.54 -27.64 -14.26
C MET A 190 1.17 -27.59 -14.93
N GLY A 191 0.87 -26.54 -15.70
CA GLY A 191 -0.41 -26.39 -16.43
C GLY A 191 -1.52 -25.71 -15.63
N TYR A 192 -1.23 -25.09 -14.49
CA TYR A 192 -2.22 -24.37 -13.70
C TYR A 192 -2.21 -22.86 -14.00
N ASN A 193 -3.38 -22.25 -13.90
CA ASN A 193 -3.49 -20.81 -13.95
C ASN A 193 -3.02 -20.21 -12.61
N VAL A 194 -2.14 -19.21 -12.66
CA VAL A 194 -1.65 -18.51 -11.49
C VAL A 194 -2.15 -17.07 -11.53
N SER A 195 -2.79 -16.65 -10.46
CA SER A 195 -3.10 -15.26 -10.19
C SER A 195 -2.17 -14.78 -9.07
N SER A 196 -1.30 -13.83 -9.37
CA SER A 196 -0.35 -13.25 -8.43
C SER A 196 -0.49 -11.74 -8.44
N ASN A 197 -0.37 -11.13 -7.28
CA ASN A 197 -0.34 -9.65 -7.16
C ASN A 197 1.00 -9.05 -7.58
N ILE A 198 1.98 -9.88 -7.99
CA ILE A 198 3.33 -9.39 -8.32
C ILE A 198 3.30 -8.47 -9.54
N GLU A 199 2.51 -8.81 -10.56
CA GLU A 199 2.34 -7.97 -11.77
C GLU A 199 1.74 -6.59 -11.43
N TYR A 200 0.81 -6.55 -10.48
CA TYR A 200 0.25 -5.31 -9.96
C TYR A 200 1.30 -4.51 -9.18
N ILE A 201 2.06 -5.17 -8.31
CA ILE A 201 3.15 -4.57 -7.54
C ILE A 201 4.22 -4.01 -8.48
N ASP A 202 4.62 -4.74 -9.52
CA ASP A 202 5.60 -4.29 -10.50
C ASP A 202 5.08 -3.11 -11.33
N SER A 203 3.82 -3.12 -11.69
CA SER A 203 3.18 -1.97 -12.35
C SER A 203 3.18 -0.74 -11.45
N MET A 204 2.86 -0.91 -10.17
CA MET A 204 2.93 0.14 -9.16
C MET A 204 4.36 0.68 -9.00
N LYS A 205 5.35 -0.23 -8.87
CA LYS A 205 6.78 0.16 -8.78
C LYS A 205 7.21 0.99 -10.01
N LYS A 206 6.81 0.58 -11.22
CA LYS A 206 7.11 1.33 -12.45
C LYS A 206 6.46 2.72 -12.47
N GLN A 207 5.22 2.82 -12.01
CA GLN A 207 4.53 4.12 -11.87
C GLN A 207 5.25 5.01 -10.85
N PHE A 208 5.59 4.49 -9.67
CA PHE A 208 6.35 5.24 -8.68
C PHE A 208 7.73 5.65 -9.18
N ALA A 209 8.45 4.78 -9.89
CA ALA A 209 9.73 5.12 -10.50
C ALA A 209 9.60 6.26 -11.52
N MET A 210 8.52 6.28 -12.33
CA MET A 210 8.25 7.38 -13.26
C MET A 210 8.01 8.70 -12.50
N VAL A 211 7.17 8.68 -11.46
CA VAL A 211 6.91 9.87 -10.62
C VAL A 211 8.20 10.36 -9.97
N GLN A 212 9.00 9.44 -9.41
CA GLN A 212 10.30 9.77 -8.81
C GLN A 212 11.26 10.38 -9.84
N ALA A 213 11.31 9.86 -11.06
CA ALA A 213 12.15 10.39 -12.13
C ALA A 213 11.76 11.83 -12.51
N VAL A 214 10.46 12.10 -12.64
CA VAL A 214 9.94 13.45 -12.92
C VAL A 214 10.26 14.42 -11.78
N LEU A 215 9.95 14.04 -10.54
CA LEU A 215 10.23 14.87 -9.36
C LEU A 215 11.73 15.06 -9.17
N GLY A 216 12.52 14.02 -9.40
CA GLY A 216 13.99 14.08 -9.37
C GLY A 216 14.54 15.01 -10.44
N GLY A 217 13.96 15.01 -11.64
CA GLY A 217 14.33 15.94 -12.72
C GLY A 217 14.04 17.41 -12.35
N ILE A 218 12.85 17.70 -11.81
CA ILE A 218 12.47 19.03 -11.32
C ILE A 218 13.41 19.46 -10.19
N GLY A 219 13.69 18.55 -9.25
CA GLY A 219 14.62 18.77 -8.14
C GLY A 219 16.05 19.07 -8.62
N ALA A 220 16.53 18.35 -9.62
CA ALA A 220 17.85 18.56 -10.20
C ALA A 220 18.00 19.93 -10.84
N VAL A 221 16.99 20.39 -11.61
CA VAL A 221 16.97 21.76 -12.19
C VAL A 221 16.96 22.80 -11.09
N SER A 222 16.11 22.65 -10.07
CA SER A 222 16.03 23.56 -8.93
C SER A 222 17.36 23.65 -8.17
N LEU A 223 18.00 22.48 -7.96
CA LEU A 223 19.31 22.39 -7.33
C LEU A 223 20.40 23.10 -8.16
N PHE A 224 20.36 22.96 -9.47
CA PHE A 224 21.30 23.64 -10.37
C PHE A 224 21.17 25.17 -10.29
N VAL A 225 19.94 25.69 -10.29
CA VAL A 225 19.66 27.11 -10.11
C VAL A 225 20.16 27.61 -8.75
N ALA A 226 19.89 26.84 -7.68
CA ALA A 226 20.38 27.15 -6.34
C ALA A 226 21.91 27.19 -6.28
N ALA A 227 22.60 26.25 -6.93
CA ALA A 227 24.07 26.22 -7.02
C ALA A 227 24.63 27.46 -7.71
N ILE A 228 23.98 27.93 -8.78
CA ILE A 228 24.35 29.20 -9.44
C ILE A 228 24.17 30.39 -8.48
N GLY A 229 23.08 30.41 -7.73
CA GLY A 229 22.83 31.44 -6.70
C GLY A 229 23.91 31.48 -5.64
N ILE A 230 24.28 30.33 -5.08
CA ILE A 230 25.39 30.21 -4.12
C ILE A 230 26.72 30.68 -4.76
N ALA A 231 27.01 30.25 -5.99
CA ALA A 231 28.21 30.66 -6.68
C ALA A 231 28.29 32.19 -6.87
N ASN A 232 27.18 32.83 -7.24
CA ASN A 232 27.11 34.30 -7.39
C ASN A 232 27.32 35.03 -6.07
N THR A 233 26.67 34.59 -4.99
CA THR A 233 26.80 35.15 -3.67
C THR A 233 28.25 35.02 -3.16
N MET A 234 28.86 33.87 -3.34
CA MET A 234 30.26 33.61 -2.99
C MET A 234 31.23 34.51 -3.78
N MET A 235 30.97 34.70 -5.09
CA MET A 235 31.81 35.60 -5.89
C MET A 235 31.73 37.02 -5.37
N MET A 236 30.54 37.52 -5.02
CA MET A 236 30.36 38.86 -4.47
C MET A 236 31.10 39.00 -3.13
N SER A 237 30.91 38.04 -2.20
CA SER A 237 31.59 38.03 -0.89
C SER A 237 33.14 38.07 -1.06
N ILE A 238 33.68 37.30 -2.00
CA ILE A 238 35.11 37.29 -2.31
C ILE A 238 35.58 38.66 -2.84
N TYR A 239 34.82 39.32 -3.70
CA TYR A 239 35.19 40.66 -4.22
C TYR A 239 35.19 41.71 -3.12
N GLU A 240 34.20 41.71 -2.25
CA GLU A 240 34.11 42.64 -1.12
C GLU A 240 35.28 42.49 -0.12
N ARG A 241 35.71 41.23 0.14
CA ARG A 241 36.81 40.91 1.07
C ARG A 241 38.19 40.81 0.41
N THR A 242 38.36 41.32 -0.82
CA THR A 242 39.63 41.21 -1.56
C THR A 242 40.82 41.80 -0.79
N LYS A 243 40.63 42.89 -0.05
CA LYS A 243 41.68 43.52 0.77
C LYS A 243 42.12 42.63 1.94
N GLU A 244 41.18 42.01 2.64
CA GLU A 244 41.43 41.10 3.76
C GLU A 244 42.20 39.85 3.28
N ILE A 245 41.79 39.29 2.12
CA ILE A 245 42.48 38.19 1.48
C ILE A 245 43.93 38.58 1.13
N GLY A 246 44.13 39.81 0.68
CA GLY A 246 45.45 40.35 0.41
C GLY A 246 46.34 40.40 1.64
N VAL A 247 45.83 40.91 2.77
CA VAL A 247 46.52 40.95 4.06
C VAL A 247 46.87 39.56 4.55
N MET A 248 45.93 38.58 4.53
CA MET A 248 46.19 37.21 4.94
C MET A 248 47.34 36.59 4.15
N LYS A 249 47.46 36.88 2.85
CA LYS A 249 48.58 36.43 2.01
C LYS A 249 49.91 37.05 2.40
N VAL A 250 49.94 38.37 2.74
CA VAL A 250 51.18 39.07 3.14
C VAL A 250 51.72 38.50 4.44
N ILE A 251 50.81 38.12 5.38
CA ILE A 251 51.18 37.49 6.66
C ILE A 251 51.62 36.02 6.48
N GLY A 252 51.53 35.46 5.26
CA GLY A 252 52.04 34.12 4.95
C GLY A 252 50.97 32.99 4.95
N CYS A 253 49.68 33.33 5.00
CA CYS A 253 48.63 32.32 4.93
C CYS A 253 48.62 31.59 3.59
N SER A 254 48.55 30.24 3.61
CA SER A 254 48.56 29.44 2.39
C SER A 254 47.27 29.63 1.59
N LEU A 255 47.35 29.60 0.27
CA LEU A 255 46.21 29.69 -0.63
C LEU A 255 45.20 28.55 -0.39
N GLY A 256 45.70 27.40 0.11
CA GLY A 256 44.85 26.25 0.48
C GLY A 256 43.95 26.57 1.65
N ASN A 257 44.49 27.22 2.68
CA ASN A 257 43.73 27.59 3.88
C ASN A 257 42.64 28.62 3.55
N ILE A 258 42.97 29.63 2.74
CA ILE A 258 42.00 30.62 2.26
C ILE A 258 40.86 29.94 1.48
N ARG A 259 41.20 29.00 0.61
CA ARG A 259 40.19 28.23 -0.14
C ARG A 259 39.28 27.43 0.79
N GLN A 260 39.85 26.73 1.79
CA GLN A 260 39.07 25.95 2.75
C GLN A 260 38.10 26.83 3.55
N MET A 261 38.51 28.04 3.91
CA MET A 261 37.63 28.99 4.60
C MET A 261 36.40 29.32 3.76
N PHE A 262 36.55 29.61 2.46
CA PHE A 262 35.41 29.89 1.57
C PHE A 262 34.57 28.65 1.29
N LEU A 263 35.18 27.44 1.23
CA LEU A 263 34.43 26.19 1.08
C LEU A 263 33.59 25.87 2.31
N LEU A 264 34.12 26.17 3.52
CA LEU A 264 33.36 26.06 4.76
C LEU A 264 32.18 27.05 4.79
N GLU A 265 32.40 28.29 4.37
CA GLU A 265 31.31 29.30 4.28
C GLU A 265 30.20 28.80 3.32
N ALA A 266 30.57 28.29 2.17
CA ALA A 266 29.61 27.70 1.24
C ALA A 266 28.89 26.45 1.78
N ALA A 267 29.61 25.62 2.55
CA ALA A 267 29.03 24.46 3.24
C ALA A 267 27.99 24.87 4.27
N PHE A 268 28.25 25.94 5.05
CA PHE A 268 27.29 26.47 6.02
C PHE A 268 26.07 27.10 5.35
N ILE A 269 26.23 27.77 4.20
CA ILE A 269 25.09 28.27 3.42
C ILE A 269 24.21 27.12 2.99
N GLY A 270 24.82 26.04 2.46
CA GLY A 270 24.10 24.82 2.09
C GLY A 270 23.40 24.14 3.28
N LEU A 271 24.10 24.04 4.41
CA LEU A 271 23.56 23.48 5.65
C LEU A 271 22.36 24.29 6.16
N GLY A 272 22.46 25.61 6.20
CA GLY A 272 21.38 26.52 6.60
C GLY A 272 20.15 26.38 5.71
N GLY A 273 20.35 26.31 4.38
CA GLY A 273 19.27 26.00 3.44
C GLY A 273 18.66 24.63 3.67
N GLY A 274 19.47 23.62 3.97
CA GLY A 274 19.01 22.26 4.30
C GLY A 274 18.19 22.22 5.58
N VAL A 275 18.57 22.95 6.62
CA VAL A 275 17.80 23.06 7.88
C VAL A 275 16.43 23.69 7.61
N ILE A 276 16.39 24.82 6.92
CA ILE A 276 15.14 25.51 6.56
C ILE A 276 14.25 24.60 5.72
N GLY A 277 14.83 23.91 4.72
CA GLY A 277 14.11 22.97 3.88
C GLY A 277 13.50 21.81 4.67
N ASN A 278 14.23 21.22 5.62
CA ASN A 278 13.71 20.17 6.50
C ASN A 278 12.57 20.68 7.40
N VAL A 279 12.71 21.88 7.98
CA VAL A 279 11.65 22.50 8.81
C VAL A 279 10.38 22.67 7.97
N LEU A 280 10.49 23.22 6.76
CA LEU A 280 9.34 23.37 5.86
C LEU A 280 8.73 22.03 5.49
N SER A 281 9.54 20.99 5.23
CA SER A 281 9.06 19.64 4.93
C SER A 281 8.30 19.05 6.11
N PHE A 282 8.76 19.22 7.34
CA PHE A 282 8.03 18.77 8.53
C PHE A 282 6.71 19.52 8.71
N LEU A 283 6.69 20.85 8.49
CA LEU A 283 5.46 21.64 8.55
C LEU A 283 4.43 21.16 7.50
N MET A 284 4.87 20.92 6.27
CA MET A 284 4.02 20.40 5.22
C MET A 284 3.50 18.99 5.53
N SER A 285 4.37 18.11 6.04
CA SER A 285 3.98 16.76 6.47
C SER A 285 2.93 16.80 7.59
N ALA A 286 3.12 17.68 8.58
CA ALA A 286 2.15 17.86 9.65
C ALA A 286 0.82 18.42 9.14
N ALA A 287 0.85 19.39 8.21
CA ALA A 287 -0.36 19.93 7.59
C ALA A 287 -1.12 18.87 6.80
N ILE A 288 -0.43 18.03 6.00
CA ILE A 288 -1.05 16.92 5.27
C ILE A 288 -1.72 15.95 6.23
N ASN A 289 -1.01 15.54 7.28
CA ASN A 289 -1.56 14.61 8.27
C ASN A 289 -2.73 15.18 9.07
N ALA A 290 -2.79 16.51 9.26
CA ALA A 290 -3.89 17.19 9.92
C ALA A 290 -5.14 17.33 9.03
N LEU A 291 -4.93 17.61 7.72
CA LEU A 291 -6.01 17.79 6.76
C LEU A 291 -6.61 16.46 6.30
N VAL A 292 -5.78 15.43 6.16
CA VAL A 292 -6.20 14.12 5.69
C VAL A 292 -6.16 13.16 6.86
N LYS A 293 -7.35 12.78 7.37
CA LYS A 293 -7.45 11.80 8.44
C LYS A 293 -7.13 10.41 7.89
N GLY A 294 -5.88 9.99 8.02
CA GLY A 294 -5.41 8.72 7.46
C GLY A 294 -6.16 7.48 7.96
N LYS A 295 -6.79 7.56 9.16
CA LYS A 295 -7.67 6.49 9.68
C LYS A 295 -8.91 6.27 8.80
N GLU A 296 -9.47 7.33 8.22
CA GLU A 296 -10.62 7.22 7.32
C GLU A 296 -10.24 6.57 5.97
N MET A 297 -8.94 6.54 5.64
CA MET A 297 -8.39 5.87 4.45
C MET A 297 -7.89 4.43 4.72
N GLY A 298 -8.17 3.87 5.90
CA GLY A 298 -7.77 2.49 6.24
C GLY A 298 -6.28 2.30 6.55
N MET A 299 -5.56 3.39 6.86
CA MET A 299 -4.15 3.28 7.25
C MET A 299 -4.02 2.97 8.74
N THR A 300 -3.30 1.90 9.07
CA THR A 300 -3.09 1.39 10.44
C THR A 300 -2.49 2.43 11.39
N THR A 301 -1.63 3.32 10.89
CA THR A 301 -0.97 4.36 11.70
C THR A 301 -1.69 5.71 11.70
N GLY A 302 -2.70 5.89 10.86
CA GLY A 302 -3.40 7.16 10.68
C GLY A 302 -2.52 8.31 10.14
N GLN A 303 -1.28 8.05 9.74
CA GLN A 303 -0.34 9.01 9.17
C GLN A 303 -0.06 8.69 7.72
N ILE A 304 -0.31 9.66 6.84
CA ILE A 304 -0.06 9.54 5.39
C ILE A 304 1.38 9.91 5.07
N SER A 305 1.92 10.91 5.77
CA SER A 305 3.28 11.41 5.57
C SER A 305 4.12 11.18 6.81
N TYR A 306 5.21 10.41 6.66
CA TYR A 306 6.19 10.15 7.69
C TYR A 306 7.61 10.41 7.16
N ILE A 307 8.35 11.27 7.85
CA ILE A 307 9.74 11.60 7.50
C ILE A 307 10.67 10.93 8.52
N PRO A 308 11.42 9.88 8.14
CA PRO A 308 12.32 9.21 9.06
C PRO A 308 13.55 10.07 9.37
N LEU A 309 14.03 9.98 10.59
CA LEU A 309 15.13 10.83 11.10
C LEU A 309 16.44 10.65 10.31
N TRP A 310 16.74 9.44 9.85
CA TRP A 310 17.92 9.17 9.04
C TRP A 310 17.92 9.95 7.72
N LEU A 311 16.74 10.14 7.10
CA LEU A 311 16.58 10.89 5.86
C LEU A 311 16.89 12.39 6.08
N VAL A 312 16.51 12.94 7.24
CA VAL A 312 16.86 14.32 7.63
C VAL A 312 18.38 14.48 7.69
N LEU A 313 19.08 13.53 8.31
CA LEU A 313 20.54 13.58 8.40
C LEU A 313 21.21 13.49 7.02
N VAL A 314 20.72 12.60 6.17
CA VAL A 314 21.20 12.45 4.78
C VAL A 314 20.94 13.71 3.97
N SER A 315 19.75 14.31 4.09
CA SER A 315 19.40 15.55 3.37
C SER A 315 20.29 16.74 3.80
N LEU A 316 20.59 16.87 5.09
CA LEU A 316 21.52 17.88 5.59
C LEU A 316 22.95 17.68 5.05
N GLY A 317 23.45 16.44 5.08
CA GLY A 317 24.74 16.10 4.50
C GLY A 317 24.80 16.39 3.00
N PHE A 318 23.73 16.06 2.27
CA PHE A 318 23.61 16.35 0.85
C PHE A 318 23.57 17.86 0.56
N ALA A 319 22.80 18.64 1.32
CA ALA A 319 22.71 20.09 1.18
C ALA A 319 24.08 20.76 1.42
N MET A 320 24.82 20.32 2.44
CA MET A 320 26.18 20.75 2.71
C MET A 320 27.15 20.42 1.56
N LEU A 321 27.04 19.21 1.00
CA LEU A 321 27.85 18.79 -0.13
C LEU A 321 27.59 19.65 -1.37
N VAL A 322 26.31 19.91 -1.68
CA VAL A 322 25.92 20.78 -2.80
C VAL A 322 26.45 22.21 -2.61
N GLY A 323 26.30 22.78 -1.41
CA GLY A 323 26.84 24.10 -1.08
C GLY A 323 28.36 24.15 -1.32
N THR A 324 29.08 23.13 -0.83
CA THR A 324 30.53 23.02 -1.02
C THR A 324 30.92 22.90 -2.50
N ALA A 325 30.20 22.10 -3.27
CA ALA A 325 30.44 21.93 -4.71
C ALA A 325 30.19 23.22 -5.51
N ALA A 326 29.08 23.94 -5.17
CA ALA A 326 28.76 25.23 -5.78
C ALA A 326 29.80 26.32 -5.48
N GLY A 327 30.33 26.34 -4.25
CA GLY A 327 31.38 27.28 -3.81
C GLY A 327 32.77 26.98 -4.35
N TYR A 328 33.01 25.76 -4.88
CA TYR A 328 34.34 25.34 -5.31
C TYR A 328 34.90 26.18 -6.46
N PHE A 329 34.11 26.42 -7.52
CA PHE A 329 34.54 27.22 -8.69
C PHE A 329 34.83 28.66 -8.34
N PRO A 330 33.96 29.41 -7.60
CA PRO A 330 34.24 30.75 -7.14
C PRO A 330 35.51 30.83 -6.30
N ALA A 331 35.67 29.98 -5.31
CA ALA A 331 36.83 29.92 -4.43
C ALA A 331 38.13 29.70 -5.21
N ARG A 332 38.12 28.84 -6.21
CA ARG A 332 39.29 28.62 -7.08
C ARG A 332 39.62 29.82 -7.99
N ARG A 333 38.60 30.55 -8.48
CA ARG A 333 38.75 31.75 -9.30
C ARG A 333 39.35 32.94 -8.53
N ALA A 334 38.91 33.12 -7.28
CA ALA A 334 39.44 34.14 -6.38
C ALA A 334 40.95 34.05 -6.16
N MET A 335 41.50 32.85 -6.09
CA MET A 335 42.91 32.62 -5.92
C MET A 335 43.72 32.97 -7.19
N LYS A 336 43.14 32.85 -8.38
CA LYS A 336 43.80 33.24 -9.65
C LYS A 336 43.90 34.75 -9.86
N LEU A 337 42.85 35.48 -9.49
CA LEU A 337 42.80 36.97 -9.63
C LEU A 337 43.93 37.65 -8.92
N SER A 338 44.38 37.15 -7.77
CA SER A 338 45.50 37.71 -7.05
C SER A 338 46.87 37.59 -7.73
N ARG A 339 47.02 36.65 -8.70
CA ARG A 339 48.25 36.51 -9.49
C ARG A 339 48.32 37.53 -10.65
N LEU A 340 47.19 37.84 -11.27
CA LEU A 340 47.15 38.76 -12.41
C LEU A 340 47.45 40.21 -11.94
N ARG A 341 46.96 40.68 -10.81
CA ARG A 341 47.24 42.02 -10.28
C ARG A 341 48.72 42.22 -9.96
N ARG A 342 49.46 41.16 -9.61
CA ARG A 342 50.89 41.20 -9.37
C ARG A 342 51.68 41.33 -10.66
N SER A 343 51.24 40.75 -11.74
CA SER A 343 51.85 40.89 -13.09
C SER A 343 51.66 42.32 -13.64
N GLU A 344 50.42 42.87 -13.53
CA GLU A 344 50.09 44.21 -13.96
C GLU A 344 50.89 45.29 -13.19
N MET A 345 51.04 45.14 -11.84
CA MET A 345 51.86 46.08 -11.06
C MET A 345 53.32 45.98 -11.41
N ASN A 346 53.83 44.80 -11.77
CA ASN A 346 55.20 44.58 -12.18
C ASN A 346 55.48 45.14 -13.58
N ASP A 347 54.52 45.01 -14.49
CA ASP A 347 54.57 45.58 -15.84
C ASP A 347 54.44 47.11 -15.83
N ASN A 348 53.55 47.65 -15.00
CA ASN A 348 53.45 49.10 -14.79
C ASN A 348 54.69 49.69 -14.13
N ARG A 349 55.35 48.98 -13.19
CA ARG A 349 56.67 49.39 -12.65
C ARG A 349 57.76 49.32 -13.69
N LYS A 350 57.80 48.34 -14.56
CA LYS A 350 58.76 48.26 -15.65
C LYS A 350 58.54 49.34 -16.68
N GLN A 351 57.28 49.64 -17.04
CA GLN A 351 56.95 50.75 -17.96
C GLN A 351 57.30 52.13 -17.35
N ALA A 352 57.04 52.36 -16.06
CA ALA A 352 57.44 53.59 -15.37
C ALA A 352 58.96 53.75 -15.28
N ALA A 353 59.70 52.66 -15.09
CA ALA A 353 61.18 52.66 -15.07
C ALA A 353 61.79 52.92 -16.47
N VAL A 354 61.13 52.56 -17.53
CA VAL A 354 61.55 52.83 -18.93
C VAL A 354 61.20 54.25 -19.36
N ARG A 355 60.18 54.86 -18.78
CA ARG A 355 59.74 56.23 -19.10
C ARG A 355 60.59 57.30 -18.36
N ASN A 356 61.32 56.91 -17.34
CA ASN A 356 62.20 57.77 -16.56
C ASN A 356 63.69 57.63 -16.91
N LYS A 357 64.03 56.92 -17.97
CA LYS A 357 65.32 56.90 -18.65
C LYS A 357 65.17 57.63 -19.97
#